data_11cb11b72fe5397a1ab03029cdd3f1e0
#
_entry.id   11cb11b72fe5397a1ab03029cdd3f1e0
#
_cell.length_a   1.000
_cell.length_b   1.000
_cell.length_c   1.000
_cell.angle_alpha   90.00
_cell.angle_beta   90.00
_cell.angle_gamma   90.00
#
_symmetry.space_group_name_H-M   'P 1'
#
loop_
_entity.id
_entity.type
_entity.pdbx_description
1 polymer ?
#
loop_
_entity_poly.entity_id
_entity_poly.type
_entity_poly.pdbx_seq_one_letter_code
_entity_poly.pdbx_strand_id
1 'polypeptide(L)'
;MDRKNIPPELLADVKNYLNITWNDDATDAKISGLIASGTAYLDSKGGGVLDYLADGFPRTLLMDFVRYARDEALDVFENNYLSLILAMQNERAVTDGMEITE
;
A
#
# COMPACT_ATOMS: atom_id res chain seq x y z
N MET A 1 -2.21 8.19 3.92
CA MET A 1 -0.87 8.62 4.39
C MET A 1 -0.44 9.84 3.60
N ASP A 2 0.06 10.85 4.27
CA ASP A 2 0.49 12.09 3.61
C ASP A 2 1.90 11.92 3.06
N ARG A 3 2.14 12.41 1.81
CA ARG A 3 3.46 12.32 1.16
C ARG A 3 4.59 12.98 1.96
N LYS A 4 4.25 13.96 2.79
CA LYS A 4 5.25 14.67 3.63
C LYS A 4 5.58 13.93 4.91
N ASN A 5 4.79 12.92 5.27
CA ASN A 5 4.89 12.19 6.53
C ASN A 5 5.02 10.68 6.32
N ILE A 6 5.62 10.26 5.22
CA ILE A 6 5.89 8.85 4.99
C ILE A 6 6.96 8.38 5.98
N PRO A 7 6.71 7.30 6.74
CA PRO A 7 7.76 6.76 7.62
C PRO A 7 9.02 6.42 6.83
N PRO A 8 10.20 6.86 7.31
CA PRO A 8 11.46 6.59 6.58
C PRO A 8 11.71 5.12 6.30
N GLU A 9 11.36 4.24 7.22
CA GLU A 9 11.51 2.79 7.03
C GLU A 9 10.60 2.27 5.92
N LEU A 10 9.40 2.80 5.77
CA LEU A 10 8.50 2.39 4.70
C LEU A 10 9.02 2.85 3.35
N LEU A 11 9.49 4.10 3.25
CA LEU A 11 10.10 4.60 2.02
C LEU A 11 11.30 3.74 1.62
N ALA A 12 12.18 3.43 2.58
CA ALA A 12 13.36 2.61 2.34
C ALA A 12 12.97 1.21 1.83
N ASP A 13 11.96 0.59 2.45
CA ASP A 13 11.50 -0.74 2.08
C ASP A 13 10.87 -0.76 0.68
N VAL A 14 10.08 0.26 0.34
CA VAL A 14 9.50 0.38 -1.01
C VAL A 14 10.58 0.57 -2.05
N LYS A 15 11.55 1.44 -1.80
CA LYS A 15 12.70 1.64 -2.71
C LYS A 15 13.46 0.34 -2.89
N ASN A 16 13.70 -0.40 -1.82
CA ASN A 16 14.38 -1.69 -1.88
C ASN A 16 13.61 -2.71 -2.71
N TYR A 17 12.30 -2.78 -2.53
CA TYR A 17 11.42 -3.64 -3.33
C TYR A 17 11.49 -3.30 -4.82
N LEU A 18 11.62 -2.01 -5.15
CA LEU A 18 11.72 -1.53 -6.55
C LEU A 18 13.14 -1.58 -7.10
N ASN A 19 14.11 -2.08 -6.33
CA ASN A 19 15.52 -2.12 -6.70
C ASN A 19 16.12 -0.71 -6.92
N ILE A 20 15.64 0.28 -6.18
CA ILE A 20 16.19 1.63 -6.20
C ILE A 20 17.29 1.72 -5.14
N THR A 21 18.55 1.74 -5.58
CA THR A 21 19.72 1.70 -4.70
C THR A 21 20.39 3.06 -4.51
N TRP A 22 19.94 4.08 -5.28
CA TRP A 22 20.49 5.42 -5.22
C TRP A 22 19.65 6.34 -4.36
N ASN A 23 20.28 7.40 -3.84
CA ASN A 23 19.61 8.46 -3.09
C ASN A 23 19.51 9.70 -3.96
N ASP A 24 18.27 10.13 -4.22
CA ASP A 24 17.97 11.28 -5.05
C ASP A 24 16.66 11.88 -4.57
N ASP A 25 16.67 13.17 -4.26
CA ASP A 25 15.52 13.85 -3.67
C ASP A 25 14.30 13.80 -4.60
N ALA A 26 14.50 13.94 -5.91
CA ALA A 26 13.40 13.88 -6.87
C ALA A 26 12.78 12.48 -6.94
N THR A 27 13.60 11.44 -6.92
CA THR A 27 13.13 10.05 -6.87
C THR A 27 12.37 9.78 -5.59
N ASP A 28 12.91 10.19 -4.46
CA ASP A 28 12.29 9.98 -3.14
C ASP A 28 10.93 10.71 -3.06
N ALA A 29 10.84 11.92 -3.60
CA ALA A 29 9.59 12.67 -3.65
C ALA A 29 8.55 11.96 -4.50
N LYS A 30 8.95 11.41 -5.66
CA LYS A 30 8.05 10.65 -6.54
C LYS A 30 7.54 9.39 -5.86
N ILE A 31 8.42 8.62 -5.24
CA ILE A 31 8.04 7.39 -4.55
C ILE A 31 7.14 7.71 -3.36
N SER A 32 7.45 8.74 -2.59
CA SER A 32 6.59 9.18 -1.47
C SER A 32 5.18 9.54 -1.95
N GLY A 33 5.06 10.21 -3.09
CA GLY A 33 3.77 10.50 -3.71
C GLY A 33 3.00 9.26 -4.11
N LEU A 34 3.68 8.26 -4.66
CA LEU A 34 3.06 6.98 -5.02
C LEU A 34 2.61 6.21 -3.77
N ILE A 35 3.37 6.23 -2.70
CA ILE A 35 2.99 5.62 -1.42
C ILE A 35 1.74 6.32 -0.87
N ALA A 36 1.71 7.65 -0.90
CA ALA A 36 0.55 8.41 -0.43
C ALA A 36 -0.70 8.04 -1.22
N SER A 37 -0.60 7.96 -2.54
CA SER A 37 -1.72 7.55 -3.41
C SER A 37 -2.15 6.11 -3.13
N GLY A 38 -1.19 5.20 -2.99
CA GLY A 38 -1.47 3.79 -2.73
C GLY A 38 -2.14 3.55 -1.40
N THR A 39 -1.67 4.20 -0.35
CA THR A 39 -2.28 4.05 0.98
C THR A 39 -3.69 4.64 1.01
N ALA A 40 -3.92 5.78 0.36
CA ALA A 40 -5.26 6.34 0.25
C ALA A 40 -6.21 5.40 -0.49
N TYR A 41 -5.77 4.82 -1.60
CA TYR A 41 -6.55 3.85 -2.36
C TYR A 41 -6.89 2.62 -1.51
N LEU A 42 -5.88 2.01 -0.88
CA LEU A 42 -6.07 0.79 -0.10
C LEU A 42 -6.88 1.04 1.18
N ASP A 43 -6.70 2.17 1.84
CA ASP A 43 -7.51 2.54 2.99
C ASP A 43 -8.99 2.64 2.61
N SER A 44 -9.29 3.21 1.44
CA SER A 44 -10.67 3.31 0.97
C SER A 44 -11.26 1.92 0.68
N LYS A 45 -10.47 0.99 0.16
CA LYS A 45 -10.91 -0.39 -0.07
C LYS A 45 -11.05 -1.18 1.22
N GLY A 46 -10.19 -0.93 2.20
CA GLY A 46 -10.21 -1.62 3.48
C GLY A 46 -11.20 -1.07 4.49
N GLY A 47 -11.83 0.06 4.20
CA GLY A 47 -12.82 0.66 5.08
C GLY A 47 -12.21 1.47 6.23
N GLY A 48 -10.98 1.89 6.13
CA GLY A 48 -10.30 2.72 7.14
C GLY A 48 -8.79 2.61 7.05
N VAL A 49 -8.09 3.26 7.96
CA VAL A 49 -6.63 3.28 7.98
C VAL A 49 -6.08 1.88 8.23
N LEU A 50 -5.17 1.44 7.36
CA LEU A 50 -4.54 0.13 7.43
C LEU A 50 -3.09 0.27 7.92
N ASP A 51 -2.53 -0.83 8.44
CA ASP A 51 -1.14 -0.87 8.90
C ASP A 51 -0.25 -1.41 7.77
N TYR A 52 0.62 -0.55 7.25
CA TYR A 52 1.53 -0.88 6.16
C TYR A 52 2.94 -1.22 6.64
N LEU A 53 3.20 -1.11 7.94
CA LEU A 53 4.51 -1.44 8.52
C LEU A 53 4.58 -2.88 8.98
N ALA A 54 3.44 -3.48 9.32
CA ALA A 54 3.36 -4.89 9.68
C ALA A 54 3.21 -5.75 8.43
N ASP A 55 3.76 -6.96 8.46
CA ASP A 55 3.55 -7.94 7.40
C ASP A 55 2.07 -8.28 7.27
N GLY A 56 1.60 -8.44 6.04
CA GLY A 56 0.22 -8.76 5.76
C GLY A 56 -0.25 -8.22 4.43
N PHE A 57 -1.55 -8.38 4.14
CA PHE A 57 -2.13 -7.95 2.87
C PHE A 57 -1.94 -6.46 2.58
N PRO A 58 -2.14 -5.53 3.53
CA PRO A 58 -1.96 -4.11 3.22
C PRO A 58 -0.56 -3.78 2.72
N ARG A 59 0.47 -4.30 3.38
CA ARG A 59 1.86 -4.06 3.00
C ARG A 59 2.17 -4.66 1.63
N THR A 60 1.78 -5.90 1.39
CA THR A 60 1.99 -6.58 0.11
C THR A 60 1.30 -5.83 -1.03
N LEU A 61 0.06 -5.43 -0.83
CA LEU A 61 -0.70 -4.70 -1.83
C LEU A 61 -0.10 -3.32 -2.10
N LEU A 62 0.41 -2.63 -1.07
CA LEU A 62 1.04 -1.33 -1.25
C LEU A 62 2.31 -1.45 -2.11
N MET A 63 3.16 -2.44 -1.83
CA MET A 63 4.39 -2.65 -2.60
C MET A 63 4.07 -2.83 -4.09
N ASP A 64 3.10 -3.68 -4.39
CA ASP A 64 2.71 -3.95 -5.77
C ASP A 64 1.97 -2.78 -6.40
N PHE A 65 1.14 -2.05 -5.64
CA PHE A 65 0.51 -0.83 -6.13
C PHE A 65 1.56 0.17 -6.61
N VAL A 66 2.58 0.43 -5.80
CA VAL A 66 3.64 1.39 -6.16
C VAL A 66 4.40 0.92 -7.40
N ARG A 67 4.67 -0.37 -7.51
CA ARG A 67 5.35 -0.92 -8.69
C ARG A 67 4.54 -0.68 -9.96
N TYR A 68 3.26 -1.02 -9.95
CA TYR A 68 2.39 -0.83 -11.12
C TYR A 68 2.14 0.66 -11.42
N ALA A 69 1.97 1.48 -10.38
CA ALA A 69 1.79 2.92 -10.56
C ALA A 69 3.02 3.58 -11.19
N ARG A 70 4.21 3.16 -10.79
CA ARG A 70 5.47 3.64 -11.35
C ARG A 70 5.56 3.34 -12.84
N ASP A 71 5.02 2.20 -13.27
CA ASP A 71 5.00 1.76 -14.66
C ASP A 71 3.73 2.21 -15.41
N GLU A 72 2.90 3.06 -14.78
CA GLU A 72 1.66 3.58 -15.35
C GLU A 72 0.66 2.46 -15.73
N ALA A 73 0.58 1.43 -14.89
CA ALA A 73 -0.21 0.22 -15.16
C ALA A 73 -1.20 -0.11 -14.02
N LEU A 74 -1.81 0.91 -13.41
CA LEU A 74 -2.75 0.69 -12.29
C LEU A 74 -3.99 -0.09 -12.68
N ASP A 75 -4.43 0.01 -13.93
CA ASP A 75 -5.54 -0.80 -14.43
C ASP A 75 -5.19 -2.29 -14.39
N VAL A 76 -3.96 -2.63 -14.74
CA VAL A 76 -3.45 -4.01 -14.63
C VAL A 76 -3.39 -4.46 -13.17
N PHE A 77 -2.97 -3.55 -12.27
CA PHE A 77 -2.95 -3.84 -10.83
C PHE A 77 -4.35 -4.24 -10.35
N GLU A 78 -5.37 -3.47 -10.65
CA GLU A 78 -6.73 -3.77 -10.20
C GLU A 78 -7.20 -5.15 -10.68
N ASN A 79 -6.95 -5.47 -11.95
CA ASN A 79 -7.36 -6.76 -12.50
C ASN A 79 -6.60 -7.93 -11.87
N ASN A 80 -5.31 -7.78 -11.64
CA ASN A 80 -4.47 -8.87 -11.13
C ASN A 80 -4.62 -9.08 -9.63
N TYR A 81 -4.97 -8.04 -8.88
CA TYR A 81 -4.95 -8.08 -7.42
C TYR A 81 -6.34 -8.00 -6.78
N LEU A 82 -7.41 -8.05 -7.58
CA LEU A 82 -8.78 -8.00 -7.06
C LEU A 82 -9.03 -9.07 -5.99
N SER A 83 -8.58 -10.30 -6.22
CA SER A 83 -8.78 -11.38 -5.25
C SER A 83 -8.08 -11.11 -3.91
N LEU A 84 -6.89 -10.50 -3.94
CA LEU A 84 -6.18 -10.12 -2.71
C LEU A 84 -6.86 -8.96 -2.00
N ILE A 85 -7.39 -8.00 -2.75
CA ILE A 85 -8.17 -6.90 -2.18
C ILE A 85 -9.42 -7.44 -1.48
N LEU A 86 -10.12 -8.37 -2.12
CA LEU A 86 -11.29 -9.03 -1.52
C LEU A 86 -10.93 -9.83 -0.28
N ALA A 87 -9.78 -10.53 -0.30
CA ALA A 87 -9.29 -11.27 0.86
C ALA A 87 -8.98 -10.33 2.03
N MET A 88 -8.37 -9.18 1.76
CA MET A 88 -8.11 -8.16 2.76
C MET A 88 -9.40 -7.63 3.38
N GLN A 89 -10.41 -7.35 2.55
CA GLN A 89 -11.73 -6.89 3.01
C GLN A 89 -12.40 -7.93 3.89
N ASN A 90 -12.34 -9.21 3.50
CA ASN A 90 -12.91 -10.29 4.31
C ASN A 90 -12.21 -10.45 5.66
N GLU A 91 -10.90 -10.39 5.68
CA GLU A 91 -10.12 -10.47 6.93
C GLU A 91 -10.54 -9.35 7.90
N ARG A 92 -10.66 -8.12 7.39
CA ARG A 92 -11.06 -6.98 8.20
C ARG A 92 -12.51 -7.11 8.67
N ALA A 93 -13.41 -7.56 7.82
CA ALA A 93 -14.83 -7.76 8.17
C ALA A 93 -14.99 -8.82 9.26
N VAL A 94 -14.24 -9.91 9.19
CA VAL A 94 -14.27 -10.96 10.22
C VAL A 94 -13.77 -10.41 11.55
N THR A 95 -12.67 -9.64 11.53
CA THR A 95 -12.14 -9.03 12.75
C THR A 95 -13.14 -8.06 13.38
N ASP A 96 -13.75 -7.19 12.57
CA ASP A 96 -14.77 -6.25 13.05
C ASP A 96 -16.01 -6.98 13.57
N GLY A 97 -16.43 -8.05 12.89
CA GLY A 97 -17.56 -8.88 13.32
C GLY A 97 -17.30 -9.58 14.65
N MET A 98 -16.08 -10.03 14.89
CA MET A 98 -15.70 -10.63 16.16
C MET A 98 -15.76 -9.61 17.31
N GLU A 99 -15.35 -8.37 17.06
CA GLU A 99 -15.44 -7.30 18.06
C GLU A 99 -16.89 -6.97 18.42
N ILE A 100 -17.79 -7.00 17.43
CA ILE A 100 -19.21 -6.67 17.64
C ILE A 100 -19.93 -7.77 18.42
N THR A 101 -19.53 -9.02 18.27
CA THR A 101 -20.23 -10.16 18.89
C THR A 101 -19.88 -10.37 20.36
N GLU A 102 -18.92 -9.66 20.87
CA GLU A 102 -18.60 -9.69 22.29
C GLU A 102 -19.47 -8.73 23.09
#